data_d4a99724ba4ea4695909db75ba09ae93
#
_entry.id   d4a99724ba4ea4695909db75ba09ae93
#
_cell.length_a   1.000
_cell.length_b   1.000
_cell.length_c   1.000
_cell.angle_alpha   90.00
_cell.angle_beta   90.00
_cell.angle_gamma   90.00
#
_symmetry.space_group_name_H-M   'P 1'
#
loop_
_entity.id
_entity.type
_entity.pdbx_description
1 polymer ?
#
loop_
_entity_poly.entity_id
_entity_poly.type
_entity_poly.pdbx_seq_one_letter_code
_entity_poly.pdbx_strand_id
1 'polypeptide(L)'
;KVFIMVLFGGVTVPGLIQAGKELVLFRHEEHLYYLHIMLLVYAFLPLTRLVSCHAPRHVAAYILGLWALLGIVYPTVKDFWPFTLLVGIPLQWRMNMTYASIGYTLLGWYLSSGKDRRRWPWVCCAAAGIAAGFIGSWAASAAAGALRLGFLEGMGVPMCLLAVGAYQ
;
A
#
# COMPACT_ATOMS: atom_id res chain seq x y z
N LYS A 1 3.61 24.31 5.07
CA LYS A 1 3.22 25.66 4.61
C LYS A 1 2.23 26.32 5.59
N VAL A 2 1.13 25.67 5.97
CA VAL A 2 0.14 26.24 6.93
C VAL A 2 0.79 26.63 8.24
N PHE A 3 1.63 25.78 8.82
CA PHE A 3 2.36 26.05 10.07
C PHE A 3 3.32 27.25 9.95
N ILE A 4 3.97 27.39 8.81
CA ILE A 4 4.86 28.54 8.52
C ILE A 4 4.04 29.82 8.29
N MET A 5 2.88 29.74 7.62
CA MET A 5 1.98 30.90 7.46
C MET A 5 1.39 31.37 8.80
N VAL A 6 1.05 30.42 9.70
CA VAL A 6 0.56 30.77 11.05
C VAL A 6 1.63 31.44 11.89
N LEU A 7 2.90 31.01 11.77
CA LEU A 7 4.02 31.57 12.56
C LEU A 7 4.54 32.91 12.02
N PHE A 8 4.49 33.14 10.70
CA PHE A 8 5.19 34.27 10.07
C PHE A 8 4.31 35.23 9.27
N GLY A 9 3.07 34.89 8.94
CA GLY A 9 2.27 35.63 7.95
C GLY A 9 0.87 36.13 8.38
N GLY A 10 0.46 35.86 9.59
CA GLY A 10 -0.94 36.14 9.99
C GLY A 10 -1.93 35.24 9.25
N VAL A 11 -2.97 34.78 9.95
CA VAL A 11 -4.01 33.92 9.39
C VAL A 11 -4.97 34.77 8.56
N THR A 12 -4.87 34.71 7.23
CA THR A 12 -5.84 35.33 6.33
C THR A 12 -6.92 34.31 5.93
N VAL A 13 -8.18 34.77 5.86
CA VAL A 13 -9.32 33.91 5.47
C VAL A 13 -9.08 33.18 4.14
N PRO A 14 -8.58 33.84 3.05
CA PRO A 14 -8.26 33.14 1.81
C PRO A 14 -7.15 32.10 1.99
N GLY A 15 -6.18 32.34 2.87
CA GLY A 15 -5.11 31.36 3.18
C GLY A 15 -5.65 30.11 3.88
N LEU A 16 -6.62 30.24 4.77
CA LEU A 16 -7.30 29.11 5.42
C LEU A 16 -8.13 28.28 4.42
N ILE A 17 -8.84 28.94 3.52
CA ILE A 17 -9.62 28.26 2.47
C ILE A 17 -8.68 27.50 1.53
N GLN A 18 -7.56 28.11 1.14
CA GLN A 18 -6.56 27.46 0.29
C GLN A 18 -5.92 26.26 1.00
N ALA A 19 -5.56 26.39 2.27
CA ALA A 19 -5.04 25.29 3.08
C ALA A 19 -6.05 24.14 3.24
N GLY A 20 -7.33 24.48 3.45
CA GLY A 20 -8.42 23.50 3.47
C GLY A 20 -8.57 22.78 2.13
N LYS A 21 -8.47 23.49 1.01
CA LYS A 21 -8.47 22.92 -0.33
C LYS A 21 -7.29 21.97 -0.55
N GLU A 22 -6.08 22.36 -0.17
CA GLU A 22 -4.88 21.51 -0.31
C GLU A 22 -4.98 20.25 0.54
N LEU A 23 -5.57 20.36 1.74
CA LEU A 23 -5.84 19.21 2.61
C LEU A 23 -6.84 18.23 1.96
N VAL A 24 -7.96 18.72 1.47
CA VAL A 24 -9.01 17.90 0.84
C VAL A 24 -8.55 17.29 -0.49
N LEU A 25 -7.74 18.02 -1.25
CA LEU A 25 -7.20 17.58 -2.55
C LEU A 25 -5.94 16.71 -2.43
N PHE A 26 -5.49 16.39 -1.21
CA PHE A 26 -4.28 15.58 -0.97
C PHE A 26 -3.01 16.20 -1.60
N ARG A 27 -2.95 17.54 -1.72
CA ARG A 27 -1.80 18.28 -2.26
C ARG A 27 -0.95 18.86 -1.14
N HIS A 28 -0.28 18.01 -0.40
CA HIS A 28 0.55 18.44 0.72
C HIS A 28 1.84 17.63 0.81
N GLU A 29 2.66 17.96 1.79
CA GLU A 29 3.98 17.36 2.02
C GLU A 29 3.91 15.82 2.16
N GLU A 30 4.87 15.11 1.61
CA GLU A 30 4.91 13.65 1.49
C GLU A 30 4.71 12.91 2.83
N HIS A 31 5.18 13.49 3.95
CA HIS A 31 5.01 12.88 5.27
C HIS A 31 3.57 12.94 5.83
N LEU A 32 2.71 13.81 5.30
CA LEU A 32 1.28 13.84 5.68
C LEU A 32 0.45 12.79 4.91
N TYR A 33 0.99 12.21 3.87
CA TYR A 33 0.39 11.14 3.08
C TYR A 33 -0.05 9.95 3.96
N TYR A 34 0.74 9.59 4.97
CA TYR A 34 0.40 8.53 5.91
C TYR A 34 -0.92 8.78 6.66
N LEU A 35 -1.20 10.02 7.08
CA LEU A 35 -2.44 10.37 7.77
C LEU A 35 -3.67 10.15 6.90
N HIS A 36 -3.57 10.40 5.60
CA HIS A 36 -4.66 10.15 4.66
C HIS A 36 -4.92 8.65 4.45
N ILE A 37 -3.86 7.86 4.36
CA ILE A 37 -4.00 6.39 4.32
C ILE A 37 -4.71 5.89 5.57
N MET A 38 -4.31 6.36 6.76
CA MET A 38 -4.95 5.98 8.02
C MET A 38 -6.43 6.39 8.06
N LEU A 39 -6.75 7.61 7.64
CA LEU A 39 -8.13 8.10 7.60
C LEU A 39 -8.99 7.23 6.67
N LEU A 40 -8.47 6.87 5.50
CA LEU A 40 -9.16 5.98 4.57
C LEU A 40 -9.35 4.58 5.15
N VAL A 41 -8.32 4.01 5.76
CA VAL A 41 -8.39 2.70 6.44
C VAL A 41 -9.47 2.72 7.51
N TYR A 42 -9.52 3.76 8.36
CA TYR A 42 -10.56 3.90 9.38
C TYR A 42 -11.96 4.08 8.78
N ALA A 43 -12.10 4.83 7.69
CA ALA A 43 -13.39 5.00 7.01
C ALA A 43 -13.92 3.66 6.45
N PHE A 44 -13.03 2.78 5.98
CA PHE A 44 -13.39 1.45 5.47
C PHE A 44 -13.41 0.34 6.53
N LEU A 45 -13.02 0.66 7.77
CA LEU A 45 -13.02 -0.32 8.87
C LEU A 45 -14.39 -1.01 9.09
N PRO A 46 -15.54 -0.32 9.02
CA PRO A 46 -16.85 -0.97 9.15
C PRO A 46 -17.09 -2.04 8.06
N LEU A 47 -16.67 -1.76 6.82
CA LEU A 47 -16.79 -2.70 5.69
C LEU A 47 -15.88 -3.91 5.87
N THR A 48 -14.62 -3.69 6.22
CA THR A 48 -13.68 -4.79 6.46
C THR A 48 -14.12 -5.64 7.66
N ARG A 49 -14.71 -5.02 8.69
CA ARG A 49 -15.29 -5.72 9.83
C ARG A 49 -16.51 -6.54 9.44
N LEU A 50 -17.38 -6.03 8.58
CA LEU A 50 -18.52 -6.77 8.06
C LEU A 50 -18.07 -8.05 7.33
N VAL A 51 -17.07 -7.93 6.46
CA VAL A 51 -16.48 -9.07 5.76
C VAL A 51 -15.86 -10.05 6.75
N SER A 52 -15.08 -9.58 7.72
CA SER A 52 -14.40 -10.43 8.69
C SER A 52 -15.35 -11.19 9.61
N CYS A 53 -16.52 -10.61 9.94
CA CYS A 53 -17.48 -11.25 10.83
C CYS A 53 -18.46 -12.19 10.11
N HIS A 54 -18.79 -11.94 8.86
CA HIS A 54 -19.86 -12.65 8.15
C HIS A 54 -19.39 -13.48 6.96
N ALA A 55 -18.24 -13.13 6.35
CA ALA A 55 -17.78 -13.88 5.20
C ALA A 55 -17.11 -15.20 5.62
N PRO A 56 -17.43 -16.32 4.95
CA PRO A 56 -16.71 -17.56 5.16
C PRO A 56 -15.25 -17.41 4.71
N ARG A 57 -14.35 -18.17 5.32
CA ARG A 57 -12.90 -18.01 5.13
C ARG A 57 -12.44 -18.13 3.67
N HIS A 58 -13.10 -18.94 2.86
CA HIS A 58 -12.79 -19.08 1.43
C HIS A 58 -13.15 -17.82 0.63
N VAL A 59 -14.24 -17.12 0.99
CA VAL A 59 -14.60 -15.85 0.34
C VAL A 59 -13.61 -14.74 0.73
N ALA A 60 -13.21 -14.69 2.00
CA ALA A 60 -12.16 -13.76 2.44
C ALA A 60 -10.84 -14.03 1.72
N ALA A 61 -10.45 -15.30 1.54
CA ALA A 61 -9.27 -15.68 0.77
C ALA A 61 -9.36 -15.27 -0.69
N TYR A 62 -10.54 -15.40 -1.32
CA TYR A 62 -10.77 -14.95 -2.69
C TYR A 62 -10.62 -13.44 -2.83
N ILE A 63 -11.22 -12.65 -1.91
CA ILE A 63 -11.11 -11.19 -1.89
C ILE A 63 -9.65 -10.77 -1.72
N LEU A 64 -8.92 -11.41 -0.80
CA LEU A 64 -7.50 -11.17 -0.59
C LEU A 64 -6.64 -11.55 -1.81
N GLY A 65 -6.98 -12.65 -2.48
CA GLY A 65 -6.31 -13.07 -3.72
C GLY A 65 -6.49 -12.04 -4.85
N LEU A 66 -7.71 -11.56 -5.03
CA LEU A 66 -8.01 -10.52 -6.01
C LEU A 66 -7.29 -9.20 -5.67
N TRP A 67 -7.31 -8.80 -4.41
CA TRP A 67 -6.59 -7.63 -3.92
C TRP A 67 -5.08 -7.77 -4.11
N ALA A 68 -4.50 -8.92 -3.77
CA ALA A 68 -3.07 -9.15 -3.93
C ALA A 68 -2.66 -9.10 -5.41
N LEU A 69 -3.48 -9.67 -6.31
CA LEU A 69 -3.22 -9.66 -7.75
C LEU A 69 -3.27 -8.22 -8.31
N LEU A 70 -4.34 -7.48 -8.04
CA LEU A 70 -4.58 -6.16 -8.64
C LEU A 70 -3.89 -5.02 -7.89
N GLY A 71 -3.75 -5.13 -6.57
CA GLY A 71 -3.20 -4.08 -5.72
C GLY A 71 -1.71 -4.21 -5.43
N ILE A 72 -1.16 -5.43 -5.47
CA ILE A 72 0.24 -5.70 -5.09
C ILE A 72 1.05 -6.21 -6.29
N VAL A 73 0.62 -7.32 -6.90
CA VAL A 73 1.40 -7.96 -7.97
C VAL A 73 1.43 -7.09 -9.22
N TYR A 74 0.28 -6.65 -9.69
CA TYR A 74 0.17 -5.85 -10.91
C TYR A 74 0.98 -4.54 -10.86
N PRO A 75 0.90 -3.70 -9.81
CA PRO A 75 1.74 -2.51 -9.71
C PRO A 75 3.24 -2.79 -9.72
N THR A 76 3.65 -3.95 -9.18
CA THR A 76 5.07 -4.34 -9.14
C THR A 76 5.60 -4.77 -10.51
N VAL A 77 4.79 -5.50 -11.30
CA VAL A 77 5.25 -6.10 -12.57
C VAL A 77 4.92 -5.28 -13.81
N LYS A 78 4.03 -4.28 -13.72
CA LYS A 78 3.54 -3.49 -14.86
C LYS A 78 4.65 -2.87 -15.73
N ASP A 79 5.79 -2.53 -15.11
CA ASP A 79 6.91 -1.87 -15.78
C ASP A 79 7.89 -2.86 -16.43
N PHE A 80 7.64 -4.18 -16.28
CA PHE A 80 8.47 -5.22 -16.85
C PHE A 80 7.83 -5.83 -18.11
N TRP A 81 8.66 -6.06 -19.13
CA TRP A 81 8.22 -6.82 -20.29
C TRP A 81 7.92 -8.28 -19.89
N PRO A 82 6.85 -8.95 -20.35
CA PRO A 82 5.85 -8.51 -21.35
C PRO A 82 4.65 -7.73 -20.78
N PHE A 83 4.58 -7.46 -19.49
CA PHE A 83 3.42 -6.86 -18.83
C PHE A 83 3.15 -5.41 -19.26
N THR A 84 4.17 -4.71 -19.78
CA THR A 84 4.03 -3.37 -20.37
C THR A 84 3.06 -3.35 -21.56
N LEU A 85 2.89 -4.49 -22.25
CA LEU A 85 1.92 -4.61 -23.35
C LEU A 85 0.45 -4.60 -22.87
N LEU A 86 0.22 -4.89 -21.59
CA LEU A 86 -1.10 -4.96 -20.96
C LEU A 86 -1.53 -3.66 -20.28
N VAL A 87 -0.72 -2.60 -20.37
CA VAL A 87 -0.96 -1.33 -19.64
C VAL A 87 -2.32 -0.71 -19.96
N GLY A 88 -2.84 -0.85 -21.16
CA GLY A 88 -4.15 -0.30 -21.54
C GLY A 88 -5.33 -0.98 -20.83
N ILE A 89 -5.34 -2.29 -20.74
CA ILE A 89 -6.42 -3.10 -20.16
C ILE A 89 -6.36 -3.14 -18.64
N PRO A 90 -5.24 -3.52 -18.02
CA PRO A 90 -5.16 -3.60 -16.56
C PRO A 90 -5.17 -2.24 -15.86
N LEU A 91 -4.88 -1.14 -16.55
CA LEU A 91 -4.88 0.20 -15.95
C LEU A 91 -6.27 0.58 -15.41
N GLN A 92 -7.35 0.14 -16.07
CA GLN A 92 -8.72 0.38 -15.63
C GLN A 92 -9.09 -0.41 -14.36
N TRP A 93 -8.42 -1.54 -14.12
CA TRP A 93 -8.64 -2.42 -12.98
C TRP A 93 -7.64 -2.16 -11.84
N ARG A 94 -6.71 -1.23 -12.06
CA ARG A 94 -5.67 -0.91 -11.11
C ARG A 94 -6.25 -0.32 -9.85
N MET A 95 -5.97 -0.94 -8.72
CA MET A 95 -6.21 -0.32 -7.42
C MET A 95 -5.18 0.78 -7.18
N ASN A 96 -5.65 1.98 -6.85
CA ASN A 96 -4.76 3.03 -6.38
C ASN A 96 -4.09 2.58 -5.08
N MET A 97 -2.83 2.98 -4.88
CA MET A 97 -2.03 2.68 -3.70
C MET A 97 -2.78 2.97 -2.39
N THR A 98 -3.53 4.07 -2.33
CA THR A 98 -4.32 4.46 -1.17
C THR A 98 -5.43 3.45 -0.87
N TYR A 99 -6.17 2.99 -1.89
CA TYR A 99 -7.23 1.98 -1.70
C TYR A 99 -6.69 0.57 -1.48
N ALA A 100 -5.53 0.25 -2.05
CA ALA A 100 -4.88 -1.03 -1.82
C ALA A 100 -4.46 -1.21 -0.34
N SER A 101 -4.24 -0.12 0.41
CA SER A 101 -3.92 -0.17 1.84
C SER A 101 -5.03 -0.80 2.69
N ILE A 102 -6.30 -0.70 2.25
CA ILE A 102 -7.45 -1.30 2.94
C ILE A 102 -7.32 -2.83 2.99
N GLY A 103 -6.75 -3.44 1.97
CA GLY A 103 -6.55 -4.89 1.92
C GLY A 103 -5.62 -5.42 3.02
N TYR A 104 -4.66 -4.61 3.49
CA TYR A 104 -3.81 -5.00 4.61
C TYR A 104 -4.58 -5.19 5.92
N THR A 105 -5.67 -4.47 6.14
CA THR A 105 -6.52 -4.67 7.34
C THR A 105 -7.21 -6.02 7.31
N LEU A 106 -7.75 -6.41 6.15
CA LEU A 106 -8.36 -7.72 5.96
C LEU A 106 -7.32 -8.84 6.01
N LEU A 107 -6.13 -8.60 5.45
CA LEU A 107 -5.01 -9.54 5.50
C LEU A 107 -4.57 -9.79 6.94
N GLY A 108 -4.41 -8.74 7.76
CA GLY A 108 -4.07 -8.86 9.17
C GLY A 108 -5.09 -9.70 9.95
N TRP A 109 -6.39 -9.44 9.75
CA TRP A 109 -7.44 -10.26 10.33
C TRP A 109 -7.36 -11.74 9.87
N TYR A 110 -7.18 -11.98 8.59
CA TYR A 110 -7.10 -13.34 8.02
C TYR A 110 -5.92 -14.13 8.59
N LEU A 111 -4.76 -13.47 8.75
CA LEU A 111 -3.58 -14.06 9.36
C LEU A 111 -3.78 -14.33 10.86
N SER A 112 -4.38 -13.39 11.61
CA SER A 112 -4.67 -13.56 13.05
C SER A 112 -5.63 -14.70 13.33
N SER A 113 -6.54 -14.97 12.40
CA SER A 113 -7.52 -16.06 12.49
C SER A 113 -6.93 -17.44 12.15
N GLY A 114 -5.69 -17.48 11.67
CA GLY A 114 -4.95 -18.73 11.39
C GLY A 114 -4.46 -19.38 12.69
N LYS A 115 -4.48 -20.72 12.72
CA LYS A 115 -3.99 -21.51 13.87
C LYS A 115 -2.51 -21.91 13.76
N ASP A 116 -1.82 -21.48 12.71
CA ASP A 116 -0.45 -21.89 12.46
C ASP A 116 0.51 -21.11 13.39
N ARG A 117 1.10 -21.85 14.35
CA ARG A 117 2.06 -21.30 15.33
C ARG A 117 3.52 -21.48 14.89
N ARG A 118 3.77 -22.04 13.72
CA ARG A 118 5.13 -22.20 13.22
C ARG A 118 5.70 -20.86 12.80
N ARG A 119 6.70 -20.39 13.51
CA ARG A 119 7.37 -19.09 13.22
C ARG A 119 8.28 -19.12 12.00
N TRP A 120 8.86 -20.29 11.68
CA TRP A 120 9.86 -20.41 10.63
C TRP A 120 9.40 -19.96 9.22
N PRO A 121 8.20 -20.37 8.71
CA PRO A 121 7.75 -19.90 7.41
C PRO A 121 7.58 -18.38 7.34
N TRP A 122 7.19 -17.73 8.43
CA TRP A 122 7.02 -16.27 8.50
C TRP A 122 8.35 -15.54 8.46
N VAL A 123 9.36 -16.06 9.15
CA VAL A 123 10.73 -15.54 9.07
C VAL A 123 11.28 -15.69 7.64
N CYS A 124 11.02 -16.82 6.98
CA CYS A 124 11.40 -17.01 5.58
C CYS A 124 10.68 -16.02 4.64
N CYS A 125 9.39 -15.76 4.87
CA CYS A 125 8.64 -14.73 4.10
C CYS A 125 9.24 -13.33 4.29
N ALA A 126 9.56 -12.94 5.53
CA ALA A 126 10.20 -11.66 5.80
C ALA A 126 11.57 -11.54 5.12
N ALA A 127 12.42 -12.57 5.27
CA ALA A 127 13.73 -12.62 4.65
C ALA A 127 13.65 -12.57 3.11
N ALA A 128 12.69 -13.29 2.53
CA ALA A 128 12.44 -13.27 1.09
C ALA A 128 11.98 -11.88 0.61
N GLY A 129 11.12 -11.21 1.39
CA GLY A 129 10.69 -9.84 1.11
C GLY A 129 11.85 -8.85 1.12
N ILE A 130 12.72 -8.92 2.13
CA ILE A 130 13.93 -8.08 2.23
C ILE A 130 14.84 -8.35 1.03
N ALA A 131 15.17 -9.62 0.76
CA ALA A 131 16.04 -10.00 -0.34
C ALA A 131 15.49 -9.54 -1.69
N ALA A 132 14.20 -9.77 -1.96
CA ALA A 132 13.55 -9.36 -3.20
C ALA A 132 13.51 -7.83 -3.35
N GLY A 133 13.29 -7.08 -2.28
CA GLY A 133 13.33 -5.61 -2.28
C GLY A 133 14.70 -5.07 -2.64
N PHE A 134 15.76 -5.58 -2.00
CA PHE A 134 17.14 -5.17 -2.29
C PHE A 134 17.59 -5.57 -3.69
N ILE A 135 17.43 -6.84 -4.06
CA ILE A 135 17.86 -7.37 -5.36
C ILE A 135 17.08 -6.69 -6.50
N GLY A 136 15.75 -6.53 -6.33
CA GLY A 136 14.90 -5.87 -7.32
C GLY A 136 15.26 -4.40 -7.51
N SER A 137 15.45 -3.64 -6.43
CA SER A 137 15.86 -2.23 -6.48
C SER A 137 17.26 -2.07 -7.07
N TRP A 138 18.20 -2.95 -6.71
CA TRP A 138 19.55 -2.94 -7.27
C TRP A 138 19.55 -3.23 -8.76
N ALA A 139 18.85 -4.30 -9.21
CA ALA A 139 18.76 -4.66 -10.62
C ALA A 139 18.05 -3.57 -11.45
N ALA A 140 16.96 -3.01 -10.94
CA ALA A 140 16.25 -1.91 -11.61
C ALA A 140 17.11 -0.65 -11.72
N SER A 141 17.87 -0.32 -10.67
CA SER A 141 18.79 0.83 -10.67
C SER A 141 19.96 0.63 -11.63
N ALA A 142 20.53 -0.57 -11.67
CA ALA A 142 21.61 -0.92 -12.60
C ALA A 142 21.15 -0.85 -14.07
N ALA A 143 19.95 -1.35 -14.36
CA ALA A 143 19.38 -1.29 -15.71
C ALA A 143 19.01 0.14 -16.17
N ALA A 144 18.57 0.99 -15.23
CA ALA A 144 18.14 2.36 -15.53
C ALA A 144 19.27 3.40 -15.47
N GLY A 145 20.44 3.05 -14.93
CA GLY A 145 21.53 4.01 -14.66
C GLY A 145 21.18 5.11 -13.64
N ALA A 146 20.06 4.94 -12.90
CA ALA A 146 19.56 5.88 -11.92
C ALA A 146 18.92 5.12 -10.74
N LEU A 147 18.92 5.72 -9.55
CA LEU A 147 18.33 5.10 -8.36
C LEU A 147 16.83 4.87 -8.55
N ARG A 148 16.41 3.61 -8.52
CA ARG A 148 15.02 3.17 -8.61
C ARG A 148 14.61 2.40 -7.37
N LEU A 149 13.73 3.01 -6.56
CA LEU A 149 13.26 2.44 -5.28
C LEU A 149 11.87 1.81 -5.38
N GLY A 150 11.30 1.63 -6.58
CA GLY A 150 9.92 1.14 -6.78
C GLY A 150 9.63 -0.22 -6.11
N PHE A 151 10.65 -1.09 -5.94
CA PHE A 151 10.49 -2.35 -5.20
C PHE A 151 10.41 -2.17 -3.68
N LEU A 152 10.81 -1.02 -3.16
CA LEU A 152 10.72 -0.67 -1.73
C LEU A 152 9.48 0.18 -1.42
N GLU A 153 8.63 0.43 -2.41
CA GLU A 153 7.33 1.08 -2.18
C GLU A 153 6.40 0.18 -1.38
N GLY A 154 5.62 0.77 -0.47
CA GLY A 154 4.80 0.05 0.50
C GLY A 154 3.72 -0.87 -0.08
N MET A 155 3.42 -0.77 -1.38
CA MET A 155 2.46 -1.63 -2.11
C MET A 155 3.15 -2.61 -3.07
N GLY A 156 4.47 -2.73 -3.01
CA GLY A 156 5.21 -3.73 -3.78
C GLY A 156 5.13 -5.12 -3.16
N VAL A 157 5.31 -6.15 -4.02
CA VAL A 157 5.37 -7.56 -3.58
C VAL A 157 6.41 -7.77 -2.46
N PRO A 158 7.64 -7.21 -2.52
CA PRO A 158 8.62 -7.38 -1.46
C PRO A 158 8.15 -6.86 -0.11
N MET A 159 7.52 -5.68 -0.11
CA MET A 159 7.02 -5.05 1.13
C MET A 159 5.80 -5.78 1.69
N CYS A 160 4.95 -6.35 0.83
CA CYS A 160 3.85 -7.20 1.26
C CYS A 160 4.35 -8.48 1.95
N LEU A 161 5.35 -9.15 1.37
CA LEU A 161 5.99 -10.32 1.98
C LEU A 161 6.64 -9.99 3.33
N LEU A 162 7.33 -8.86 3.41
CA LEU A 162 7.92 -8.38 4.65
C LEU A 162 6.84 -8.12 5.72
N ALA A 163 5.75 -7.44 5.34
CA ALA A 163 4.64 -7.15 6.25
C ALA A 163 3.98 -8.43 6.77
N VAL A 164 3.74 -9.41 5.89
CA VAL A 164 3.18 -10.73 6.25
C VAL A 164 4.12 -11.46 7.21
N GLY A 165 5.42 -11.46 6.92
CA GLY A 165 6.40 -12.15 7.77
C GLY A 165 6.63 -11.47 9.13
N ALA A 166 6.54 -10.13 9.19
CA ALA A 166 6.73 -9.37 10.43
C ALA A 166 5.48 -9.39 11.34
N TYR A 167 4.31 -9.70 10.80
CA TYR A 167 3.04 -9.70 11.55
C TYR A 167 2.93 -10.88 12.53
N GLN A 168 3.59 -12.01 12.31
CA GLN A 168 3.54 -13.26 13.08
C GLN A 168 4.71 -13.39 14.04
#